data_4dd3ca488223040ae9eb50f71c691afa
#
_entry.id   4dd3ca488223040ae9eb50f71c691afa
#
_cell.length_a   1.000
_cell.length_b   1.000
_cell.length_c   1.000
_cell.angle_alpha   90.00
_cell.angle_beta   90.00
_cell.angle_gamma   90.00
#
_symmetry.space_group_name_H-M   'P 1'
#
loop_
_entity.id
_entity.type
_entity.pdbx_description
1 polymer ?
#
loop_
_entity_poly.entity_id
_entity_poly.type
_entity_poly.pdbx_seq_one_letter_code
_entity_poly.pdbx_strand_id
1 'polypeptide(L)'
;MGLQIHESVGHPIELDRVLGTEANFAGMSFLTLEKLGSLQYASDIVNIVADATPAHGPGLGTFAYDDEGVPAQCTPIIQNGLFVGYLSSRETASAIGGQRSSGAMRAENWNRIPLIRMTNVSILPGTWKLGDLIADTDDGVYLETNRSWSIDDRRYNFQFGTEIGWEIRGGKKTRMLKNPSYGGITTDFWNSCDAICGPQYWTLWGTPNCGKGQPMQVMGTGHGASPARFRKVQVGVAYPG
;
A
#
# COMPACT_ATOMS: atom_id res chain seq x y z
N MET A 1 -4.68 6.86 3.61
CA MET A 1 -3.97 5.57 3.75
C MET A 1 -3.89 4.78 2.44
N GLY A 2 -4.96 4.62 1.67
CA GLY A 2 -4.92 3.74 0.49
C GLY A 2 -3.83 4.06 -0.51
N LEU A 3 -3.60 5.32 -0.90
CA LEU A 3 -2.50 5.66 -1.80
C LEU A 3 -1.12 5.40 -1.16
N GLN A 4 -0.99 5.61 0.15
CA GLN A 4 0.24 5.26 0.86
C GLN A 4 0.55 3.76 0.72
N ILE A 5 -0.47 2.91 0.89
CA ILE A 5 -0.34 1.48 0.68
C ILE A 5 -0.01 1.17 -0.78
N HIS A 6 -0.74 1.79 -1.72
CA HIS A 6 -0.54 1.61 -3.16
C HIS A 6 0.91 1.81 -3.57
N GLU A 7 1.47 2.96 -3.22
CA GLU A 7 2.78 3.38 -3.70
C GLU A 7 3.94 2.76 -2.90
N SER A 8 3.83 2.72 -1.57
CA SER A 8 4.95 2.27 -0.74
C SER A 8 4.95 0.77 -0.43
N VAL A 9 3.82 0.07 -0.59
CA VAL A 9 3.73 -1.38 -0.37
C VAL A 9 3.38 -2.11 -1.66
N GLY A 10 2.32 -1.70 -2.34
CA GLY A 10 1.76 -2.42 -3.47
C GLY A 10 2.71 -2.58 -4.64
N HIS A 11 3.30 -1.51 -5.14
CA HIS A 11 4.28 -1.59 -6.22
C HIS A 11 5.59 -2.29 -5.84
N PRO A 12 6.18 -2.04 -4.65
CA PRO A 12 7.41 -2.72 -4.26
C PRO A 12 7.33 -4.25 -4.18
N ILE A 13 6.15 -4.79 -3.92
CA ILE A 13 5.96 -6.25 -3.78
C ILE A 13 5.67 -6.99 -5.10
N GLU A 14 5.56 -6.29 -6.22
CA GLU A 14 5.41 -6.89 -7.54
C GLU A 14 6.77 -7.52 -7.94
N LEU A 15 6.84 -8.86 -7.97
CA LEU A 15 8.12 -9.57 -8.07
C LEU A 15 8.85 -9.35 -9.41
N ASP A 16 8.13 -9.14 -10.50
CA ASP A 16 8.71 -8.77 -11.79
C ASP A 16 9.45 -7.41 -11.74
N ARG A 17 8.92 -6.45 -10.95
CA ARG A 17 9.60 -5.18 -10.65
C ARG A 17 10.88 -5.41 -9.85
N VAL A 18 10.83 -6.27 -8.84
CA VAL A 18 12.02 -6.64 -8.02
C VAL A 18 13.11 -7.28 -8.88
N LEU A 19 12.72 -8.11 -9.85
CA LEU A 19 13.61 -8.78 -10.77
C LEU A 19 14.08 -7.90 -11.95
N GLY A 20 13.61 -6.64 -12.03
CA GLY A 20 14.11 -5.65 -12.98
C GLY A 20 13.34 -5.56 -14.30
N THR A 21 12.22 -6.25 -14.47
CA THR A 21 11.42 -6.20 -15.71
C THR A 21 10.89 -4.78 -16.00
N GLU A 22 10.60 -4.00 -14.96
CA GLU A 22 10.08 -2.63 -15.06
C GLU A 22 11.18 -1.54 -15.03
N ALA A 23 12.47 -1.90 -14.96
CA ALA A 23 13.57 -0.98 -14.67
C ALA A 23 13.65 0.22 -15.62
N ASN A 24 13.33 0.04 -16.90
CA ASN A 24 13.39 1.10 -17.90
C ASN A 24 12.22 2.09 -17.85
N PHE A 25 11.11 1.70 -17.27
CA PHE A 25 9.87 2.50 -17.31
C PHE A 25 9.46 3.04 -15.94
N ALA A 26 9.40 2.18 -14.94
CA ALA A 26 8.83 2.51 -13.65
C ALA A 26 9.77 2.24 -12.46
N GLY A 27 11.06 2.01 -12.76
CA GLY A 27 12.08 1.73 -11.75
C GLY A 27 12.03 0.31 -11.20
N MET A 28 12.78 0.10 -10.15
CA MET A 28 12.89 -1.17 -9.45
C MET A 28 12.16 -1.12 -8.10
N SER A 29 12.51 -2.02 -7.20
CA SER A 29 12.02 -2.04 -5.82
C SER A 29 13.18 -1.98 -4.84
N PHE A 30 12.97 -1.30 -3.70
CA PHE A 30 13.90 -1.43 -2.58
C PHE A 30 13.76 -2.78 -1.85
N LEU A 31 12.65 -3.50 -2.07
CA LEU A 31 12.42 -4.84 -1.52
C LEU A 31 13.11 -5.88 -2.39
N THR A 32 14.40 -6.05 -2.17
CA THR A 32 15.21 -7.07 -2.85
C THR A 32 15.00 -8.46 -2.24
N LEU A 33 15.35 -9.53 -2.95
CA LEU A 33 15.03 -10.91 -2.55
C LEU A 33 15.56 -11.29 -1.17
N GLU A 34 16.76 -10.81 -0.80
CA GLU A 34 17.38 -11.07 0.49
C GLU A 34 16.64 -10.45 1.69
N LYS A 35 15.72 -9.52 1.43
CA LYS A 35 14.90 -8.89 2.46
C LYS A 35 13.68 -9.71 2.86
N LEU A 36 13.30 -10.69 2.04
CA LEU A 36 12.18 -11.57 2.34
C LEU A 36 12.46 -12.36 3.62
N GLY A 37 11.54 -12.28 4.58
CA GLY A 37 11.66 -12.94 5.87
C GLY A 37 12.68 -12.33 6.84
N SER A 38 13.36 -11.21 6.47
CA SER A 38 14.40 -10.59 7.30
C SER A 38 14.17 -9.11 7.57
N LEU A 39 13.50 -8.38 6.68
CA LEU A 39 13.30 -6.94 6.84
C LEU A 39 12.14 -6.64 7.79
N GLN A 40 12.42 -5.92 8.88
CA GLN A 40 11.39 -5.24 9.66
C GLN A 40 10.89 -4.04 8.87
N TYR A 41 9.80 -4.23 8.15
CA TYR A 41 9.22 -3.24 7.25
C TYR A 41 8.43 -2.17 8.00
N ALA A 42 7.73 -2.58 9.05
CA ALA A 42 6.80 -1.77 9.82
C ALA A 42 6.87 -2.13 11.32
N SER A 43 6.16 -1.39 12.15
CA SER A 43 5.96 -1.78 13.55
C SER A 43 5.20 -3.12 13.65
N ASP A 44 5.34 -3.79 14.77
CA ASP A 44 4.77 -5.12 15.05
C ASP A 44 3.24 -5.21 15.01
N ILE A 45 2.55 -4.06 15.12
CA ILE A 45 1.10 -4.00 15.00
C ILE A 45 0.59 -4.00 13.55
N VAL A 46 1.49 -3.79 12.57
CA VAL A 46 1.12 -3.66 11.16
C VAL A 46 1.08 -5.04 10.50
N ASN A 47 -0.08 -5.36 9.95
CA ASN A 47 -0.30 -6.53 9.12
C ASN A 47 -0.91 -6.08 7.80
N ILE A 48 -0.32 -6.50 6.67
CA ILE A 48 -0.78 -6.16 5.32
C ILE A 48 -0.93 -7.44 4.50
N VAL A 49 -2.05 -7.55 3.81
CA VAL A 49 -2.34 -8.66 2.90
C VAL A 49 -2.65 -8.13 1.50
N ALA A 50 -2.38 -8.96 0.49
CA ALA A 50 -2.86 -8.77 -0.87
C ALA A 50 -3.94 -9.82 -1.13
N ASP A 51 -5.21 -9.42 -1.08
CA ASP A 51 -6.35 -10.31 -1.14
C ASP A 51 -7.16 -10.10 -2.43
N ALA A 52 -7.12 -11.08 -3.32
CA ALA A 52 -7.93 -11.11 -4.54
C ALA A 52 -9.30 -11.79 -4.33
N THR A 53 -9.53 -12.40 -3.17
CA THR A 53 -10.77 -13.14 -2.90
C THR A 53 -11.93 -12.19 -2.57
N PRO A 54 -13.19 -12.65 -2.71
CA PRO A 54 -14.35 -11.83 -2.38
C PRO A 54 -14.62 -11.72 -0.86
N ALA A 55 -13.75 -12.24 -0.01
CA ALA A 55 -13.98 -12.32 1.44
C ALA A 55 -14.23 -10.95 2.10
N HIS A 56 -13.62 -9.88 1.59
CA HIS A 56 -13.78 -8.51 2.11
C HIS A 56 -14.59 -7.61 1.19
N GLY A 57 -15.40 -8.19 0.32
CA GLY A 57 -16.27 -7.49 -0.62
C GLY A 57 -15.62 -7.29 -2.01
N PRO A 58 -16.38 -6.80 -2.99
CA PRO A 58 -15.89 -6.57 -4.33
C PRO A 58 -15.00 -5.31 -4.36
N GLY A 59 -13.69 -5.49 -4.33
CA GLY A 59 -12.73 -4.44 -4.65
C GLY A 59 -12.31 -4.48 -6.12
N LEU A 60 -11.64 -3.44 -6.61
CA LEU A 60 -11.15 -3.39 -7.99
C LEU A 60 -10.07 -4.45 -8.28
N GLY A 61 -9.47 -5.02 -7.24
CA GLY A 61 -8.52 -6.12 -7.34
C GLY A 61 -9.12 -7.50 -7.01
N THR A 62 -10.45 -7.65 -7.01
CA THR A 62 -11.14 -8.91 -6.72
C THR A 62 -11.47 -9.66 -8.01
N PHE A 63 -11.13 -10.94 -8.06
CA PHE A 63 -11.42 -11.85 -9.15
C PHE A 63 -11.45 -13.31 -8.68
N ALA A 64 -11.92 -14.23 -9.48
CA ALA A 64 -11.95 -15.67 -9.17
C ALA A 64 -10.63 -16.37 -9.56
N TYR A 65 -10.10 -16.04 -10.72
CA TYR A 65 -8.85 -16.54 -11.27
C TYR A 65 -8.07 -15.38 -11.88
N ASP A 66 -6.75 -15.43 -11.82
CA ASP A 66 -5.91 -14.52 -12.57
C ASP A 66 -5.83 -14.94 -14.06
N ASP A 67 -5.15 -14.15 -14.89
CA ASP A 67 -5.07 -14.40 -16.34
C ASP A 67 -4.04 -15.51 -16.70
N GLU A 68 -3.42 -16.13 -15.72
CA GLU A 68 -2.69 -17.41 -15.87
C GLU A 68 -3.53 -18.63 -15.41
N GLY A 69 -4.79 -18.43 -15.04
CA GLY A 69 -5.69 -19.48 -14.54
C GLY A 69 -5.39 -19.91 -13.10
N VAL A 70 -4.67 -19.10 -12.34
CA VAL A 70 -4.38 -19.37 -10.92
C VAL A 70 -5.54 -18.85 -10.07
N PRO A 71 -6.11 -19.67 -9.16
CA PRO A 71 -7.17 -19.21 -8.27
C PRO A 71 -6.75 -18.00 -7.42
N ALA A 72 -7.69 -17.08 -7.20
CA ALA A 72 -7.50 -15.96 -6.31
C ALA A 72 -7.06 -16.40 -4.90
N GLN A 73 -6.16 -15.67 -4.30
CA GLN A 73 -5.58 -15.97 -3.00
C GLN A 73 -5.53 -14.71 -2.14
N CYS A 74 -5.46 -14.93 -0.82
CA CYS A 74 -5.05 -13.92 0.15
C CYS A 74 -3.58 -14.17 0.49
N THR A 75 -2.69 -13.35 -0.02
CA THR A 75 -1.23 -13.46 0.16
C THR A 75 -0.78 -12.55 1.29
N PRO A 76 -0.20 -13.08 2.39
CA PRO A 76 0.43 -12.26 3.41
C PRO A 76 1.64 -11.50 2.84
N ILE A 77 1.71 -10.21 3.09
CA ILE A 77 2.79 -9.32 2.64
C ILE A 77 3.64 -8.86 3.81
N ILE A 78 2.99 -8.34 4.85
CA ILE A 78 3.64 -7.96 6.10
C ILE A 78 2.88 -8.65 7.23
N GLN A 79 3.62 -9.36 8.09
CA GLN A 79 3.08 -10.02 9.28
C GLN A 79 3.84 -9.53 10.52
N ASN A 80 3.13 -8.93 11.46
CA ASN A 80 3.71 -8.34 12.66
C ASN A 80 4.93 -7.46 12.34
N GLY A 81 4.78 -6.62 11.32
CA GLY A 81 5.82 -5.72 10.82
C GLY A 81 6.90 -6.38 9.95
N LEU A 82 7.03 -7.69 9.93
CA LEU A 82 8.03 -8.40 9.11
C LEU A 82 7.56 -8.54 7.66
N PHE A 83 8.42 -8.25 6.70
CA PHE A 83 8.16 -8.48 5.28
C PHE A 83 8.24 -9.98 4.94
N VAL A 84 7.14 -10.59 4.49
CA VAL A 84 7.02 -12.05 4.33
C VAL A 84 6.57 -12.51 2.94
N GLY A 85 6.21 -11.62 2.01
CA GLY A 85 5.67 -12.06 0.73
C GLY A 85 5.71 -11.05 -0.40
N TYR A 86 5.68 -11.60 -1.62
CA TYR A 86 5.55 -10.87 -2.87
C TYR A 86 4.28 -11.30 -3.62
N LEU A 87 3.87 -10.46 -4.56
CA LEU A 87 2.99 -10.88 -5.66
C LEU A 87 3.86 -11.49 -6.77
N SER A 88 3.51 -12.70 -7.22
CA SER A 88 4.31 -13.48 -8.17
C SER A 88 3.45 -14.02 -9.32
N SER A 89 4.11 -14.40 -10.40
CA SER A 89 3.57 -15.18 -11.52
C SER A 89 3.98 -16.65 -11.41
N ARG A 90 3.49 -17.49 -12.32
CA ARG A 90 3.95 -18.89 -12.46
C ARG A 90 5.42 -18.96 -12.81
N GLU A 91 5.94 -17.99 -13.59
CA GLU A 91 7.34 -17.89 -13.98
C GLU A 91 8.21 -17.45 -12.79
N THR A 92 7.80 -16.41 -12.06
CA THR A 92 8.65 -15.77 -11.05
C THR A 92 8.59 -16.43 -9.66
N ALA A 93 7.58 -17.26 -9.37
CA ALA A 93 7.39 -17.87 -8.06
C ALA A 93 8.63 -18.65 -7.56
N SER A 94 9.36 -19.30 -8.46
CA SER A 94 10.58 -20.06 -8.13
C SER A 94 11.71 -19.19 -7.59
N ALA A 95 11.77 -17.91 -7.96
CA ALA A 95 12.80 -16.98 -7.50
C ALA A 95 12.74 -16.70 -5.97
N ILE A 96 11.59 -16.96 -5.37
CA ILE A 96 11.36 -16.82 -3.91
C ILE A 96 11.12 -18.18 -3.22
N GLY A 97 11.51 -19.28 -3.85
CA GLY A 97 11.28 -20.63 -3.33
C GLY A 97 9.81 -21.07 -3.32
N GLY A 98 8.93 -20.33 -4.00
CA GLY A 98 7.50 -20.66 -4.09
C GLY A 98 7.24 -21.80 -5.06
N GLN A 99 6.33 -22.72 -4.68
CA GLN A 99 5.91 -23.83 -5.54
C GLN A 99 4.81 -23.42 -6.54
N ARG A 100 4.16 -22.28 -6.31
CA ARG A 100 3.07 -21.76 -7.15
C ARG A 100 3.01 -20.23 -7.12
N SER A 101 2.38 -19.66 -8.15
CA SER A 101 2.05 -18.24 -8.23
C SER A 101 1.15 -17.78 -7.08
N SER A 102 1.27 -16.51 -6.69
CA SER A 102 0.32 -15.85 -5.77
C SER A 102 -1.05 -15.57 -6.40
N GLY A 103 -1.23 -15.84 -7.70
CA GLY A 103 -2.47 -15.54 -8.41
C GLY A 103 -2.67 -14.04 -8.61
N ALA A 104 -1.68 -13.35 -9.17
CA ALA A 104 -1.70 -11.90 -9.33
C ALA A 104 -1.42 -11.43 -10.77
N MET A 105 -1.40 -12.35 -11.74
CA MET A 105 -1.20 -12.02 -13.16
C MET A 105 -2.49 -11.47 -13.76
N ARG A 106 -2.44 -10.23 -14.24
CA ARG A 106 -3.61 -9.53 -14.78
C ARG A 106 -3.24 -8.78 -16.06
N ALA A 107 -4.09 -8.88 -17.08
CA ALA A 107 -3.99 -8.13 -18.32
C ALA A 107 -5.10 -7.08 -18.40
N GLU A 108 -4.78 -5.91 -18.96
CA GLU A 108 -5.78 -4.86 -19.20
C GLU A 108 -6.89 -5.34 -20.14
N ASN A 109 -6.53 -6.21 -21.09
CA ASN A 109 -7.43 -6.67 -22.14
C ASN A 109 -6.98 -8.03 -22.68
N TRP A 110 -7.87 -8.74 -23.38
CA TRP A 110 -7.63 -10.07 -23.98
C TRP A 110 -6.43 -10.12 -24.95
N ASN A 111 -6.05 -8.99 -25.55
CA ASN A 111 -4.94 -8.87 -26.49
C ASN A 111 -3.63 -8.38 -25.84
N ARG A 112 -3.54 -8.39 -24.50
CA ARG A 112 -2.35 -7.99 -23.76
C ARG A 112 -1.72 -9.18 -23.05
N ILE A 113 -0.40 -9.10 -22.87
CA ILE A 113 0.32 -10.07 -22.06
C ILE A 113 0.06 -9.74 -20.58
N PRO A 114 -0.36 -10.71 -19.75
CA PRO A 114 -0.53 -10.49 -18.34
C PRO A 114 0.76 -10.03 -17.64
N LEU A 115 0.63 -9.16 -16.66
CA LEU A 115 1.69 -8.67 -15.79
C LEU A 115 1.34 -8.96 -14.32
N ILE A 116 2.34 -9.04 -13.46
CA ILE A 116 2.08 -9.06 -12.01
C ILE A 116 1.47 -7.72 -11.62
N ARG A 117 0.26 -7.74 -11.04
CA ARG A 117 -0.46 -6.54 -10.65
C ARG A 117 -0.98 -6.66 -9.23
N MET A 118 -1.04 -5.52 -8.55
CA MET A 118 -1.72 -5.46 -7.26
C MET A 118 -3.14 -6.02 -7.36
N THR A 119 -3.52 -6.76 -6.33
CA THR A 119 -4.90 -7.15 -6.02
C THR A 119 -5.52 -6.11 -5.08
N ASN A 120 -6.22 -6.50 -4.01
CA ASN A 120 -6.59 -5.57 -2.95
C ASN A 120 -5.50 -5.62 -1.87
N VAL A 121 -4.51 -4.74 -1.97
CA VAL A 121 -3.43 -4.63 -0.97
C VAL A 121 -3.92 -3.77 0.17
N SER A 122 -4.08 -4.37 1.35
CA SER A 122 -4.84 -3.78 2.45
C SER A 122 -4.13 -3.94 3.79
N ILE A 123 -4.14 -2.88 4.59
CA ILE A 123 -3.78 -2.99 6.01
C ILE A 123 -4.94 -3.60 6.79
N LEU A 124 -4.65 -4.58 7.62
CA LEU A 124 -5.65 -5.17 8.50
C LEU A 124 -6.02 -4.17 9.61
N PRO A 125 -7.31 -4.15 10.04
CA PRO A 125 -7.75 -3.26 11.09
C PRO A 125 -7.11 -3.61 12.44
N GLY A 126 -6.89 -2.58 13.25
CA GLY A 126 -6.47 -2.71 14.65
C GLY A 126 -7.67 -2.70 15.60
N THR A 127 -7.49 -2.05 16.75
CA THR A 127 -8.49 -2.06 17.84
C THR A 127 -8.95 -0.67 18.29
N TRP A 128 -8.29 0.39 17.85
CA TRP A 128 -8.59 1.76 18.32
C TRP A 128 -9.94 2.26 17.81
N LYS A 129 -10.59 3.10 18.62
CA LYS A 129 -11.66 3.96 18.12
C LYS A 129 -11.06 5.28 17.67
N LEU A 130 -11.57 5.83 16.57
CA LEU A 130 -11.01 7.06 15.99
C LEU A 130 -11.05 8.24 16.97
N GLY A 131 -12.15 8.37 17.73
CA GLY A 131 -12.28 9.41 18.74
C GLY A 131 -11.24 9.30 19.86
N ASP A 132 -11.00 8.07 20.34
CA ASP A 132 -10.03 7.81 21.40
C ASP A 132 -8.59 8.02 20.88
N LEU A 133 -8.31 7.65 19.63
CA LEU A 133 -7.01 7.88 19.00
C LEU A 133 -6.70 9.38 18.84
N ILE A 134 -7.70 10.19 18.47
CA ILE A 134 -7.54 11.65 18.41
C ILE A 134 -7.32 12.20 19.81
N ALA A 135 -8.12 11.75 20.81
CA ALA A 135 -8.00 12.18 22.19
C ALA A 135 -6.65 11.85 22.83
N ASP A 136 -6.03 10.73 22.42
CA ASP A 136 -4.69 10.28 22.84
C ASP A 136 -3.54 10.96 22.07
N THR A 137 -3.84 11.98 21.27
CA THR A 137 -2.84 12.70 20.46
C THR A 137 -2.76 14.16 20.91
N ASP A 138 -1.73 14.51 21.68
CA ASP A 138 -1.57 15.88 22.20
C ASP A 138 -1.26 16.90 21.11
N ASP A 139 -0.35 16.55 20.19
CA ASP A 139 0.10 17.40 19.09
C ASP A 139 0.24 16.57 17.81
N GLY A 140 -0.42 17.01 16.76
CA GLY A 140 -0.38 16.28 15.49
C GLY A 140 -1.21 16.91 14.39
N VAL A 141 -1.27 16.19 13.27
CA VAL A 141 -2.11 16.56 12.14
C VAL A 141 -2.94 15.36 11.69
N TYR A 142 -4.26 15.53 11.65
CA TYR A 142 -5.15 14.57 11.03
C TYR A 142 -5.29 14.91 9.55
N LEU A 143 -4.96 13.96 8.68
CA LEU A 143 -4.94 14.12 7.23
C LEU A 143 -6.07 13.31 6.59
N GLU A 144 -6.73 13.88 5.59
CA GLU A 144 -7.85 13.25 4.92
C GLU A 144 -7.84 13.58 3.42
N THR A 145 -8.25 12.61 2.61
CA THR A 145 -8.36 12.68 1.16
C THR A 145 -7.04 12.96 0.45
N ASN A 146 -6.55 11.96 -0.25
CA ASN A 146 -5.35 12.07 -1.07
C ASN A 146 -5.53 13.07 -2.21
N ARG A 147 -4.49 13.87 -2.50
CA ARG A 147 -4.46 14.85 -3.59
C ARG A 147 -3.34 14.61 -4.59
N SER A 148 -2.13 14.44 -4.08
CA SER A 148 -0.92 14.33 -4.91
C SER A 148 0.07 13.37 -4.26
N TRP A 149 0.98 12.85 -5.08
CA TRP A 149 2.04 11.97 -4.60
C TRP A 149 3.29 12.13 -5.45
N SER A 150 4.43 11.91 -4.81
CA SER A 150 5.73 11.72 -5.42
C SER A 150 6.47 10.64 -4.65
N ILE A 151 7.07 9.72 -5.36
CA ILE A 151 7.86 8.65 -4.77
C ILE A 151 8.99 8.29 -5.74
N ASP A 152 10.16 7.91 -5.22
CA ASP A 152 11.28 7.57 -6.07
C ASP A 152 11.08 6.22 -6.80
N ASP A 153 11.95 5.94 -7.77
CA ASP A 153 11.89 4.73 -8.60
C ASP A 153 11.98 3.43 -7.80
N ARG A 154 12.62 3.47 -6.64
CA ARG A 154 12.72 2.32 -5.71
C ARG A 154 11.56 2.21 -4.75
N ARG A 155 10.67 3.22 -4.70
CA ARG A 155 9.54 3.30 -3.76
C ARG A 155 9.98 3.46 -2.30
N TYR A 156 11.10 4.11 -2.07
CA TYR A 156 11.75 4.25 -0.77
C TYR A 156 11.59 5.64 -0.14
N ASN A 157 11.75 6.72 -0.94
CA ASN A 157 11.51 8.09 -0.52
C ASN A 157 10.18 8.59 -1.07
N PHE A 158 9.31 9.14 -0.24
CA PHE A 158 8.03 9.65 -0.68
C PHE A 158 7.68 11.02 -0.10
N GLN A 159 6.83 11.74 -0.84
CA GLN A 159 6.14 12.94 -0.39
C GLN A 159 4.71 12.95 -0.94
N PHE A 160 3.72 12.95 -0.05
CA PHE A 160 2.31 12.91 -0.43
C PHE A 160 1.57 14.13 0.09
N GLY A 161 0.63 14.63 -0.73
CA GLY A 161 -0.26 15.72 -0.37
C GLY A 161 -1.68 15.23 -0.13
N THR A 162 -2.40 15.94 0.72
CA THR A 162 -3.81 15.69 0.99
C THR A 162 -4.63 16.96 0.72
N GLU A 163 -5.93 16.80 0.47
CA GLU A 163 -6.83 17.93 0.22
C GLU A 163 -7.04 18.75 1.49
N ILE A 164 -7.20 18.08 2.60
CA ILE A 164 -7.56 18.70 3.87
C ILE A 164 -6.85 18.02 5.04
N GLY A 165 -6.62 18.78 6.07
CA GLY A 165 -6.19 18.28 7.36
C GLY A 165 -6.71 19.13 8.50
N TRP A 166 -6.51 18.65 9.70
CA TRP A 166 -6.80 19.38 10.94
C TRP A 166 -5.61 19.28 11.88
N GLU A 167 -5.26 20.40 12.44
CA GLU A 167 -4.33 20.42 13.56
C GLU A 167 -4.99 19.73 14.75
N ILE A 168 -4.26 18.88 15.45
CA ILE A 168 -4.65 18.29 16.72
C ILE A 168 -3.85 18.97 17.81
N ARG A 169 -4.57 19.50 18.83
CA ARG A 169 -3.98 20.07 20.03
C ARG A 169 -4.76 19.60 21.25
N GLY A 170 -4.06 19.04 22.24
CA GLY A 170 -4.67 18.53 23.46
C GLY A 170 -5.80 17.54 23.19
N GLY A 171 -5.58 16.60 22.27
CA GLY A 171 -6.57 15.57 21.92
C GLY A 171 -7.78 16.04 21.13
N LYS A 172 -7.75 17.21 20.50
CA LYS A 172 -8.89 17.76 19.75
C LYS A 172 -8.46 18.30 18.40
N LYS A 173 -9.28 18.05 17.36
CA LYS A 173 -9.15 18.75 16.07
C LYS A 173 -9.46 20.23 16.28
N THR A 174 -8.54 21.10 15.89
CA THR A 174 -8.65 22.56 16.08
C THR A 174 -8.73 23.26 14.73
N ARG A 175 -7.63 23.72 14.20
CA ARG A 175 -7.57 24.52 12.97
C ARG A 175 -7.55 23.61 11.73
N MET A 176 -8.37 23.96 10.74
CA MET A 176 -8.34 23.32 9.43
C MET A 176 -7.09 23.75 8.64
N LEU A 177 -6.47 22.81 7.96
CA LEU A 177 -5.29 23.01 7.13
C LEU A 177 -5.63 22.69 5.68
N LYS A 178 -5.29 23.59 4.77
CA LYS A 178 -5.44 23.41 3.33
C LYS A 178 -4.17 22.80 2.74
N ASN A 179 -4.32 21.77 1.91
CA ASN A 179 -3.23 21.14 1.16
C ASN A 179 -2.03 20.72 2.04
N PRO A 180 -2.23 20.10 3.20
CA PRO A 180 -1.11 19.62 3.96
C PRO A 180 -0.42 18.47 3.24
N SER A 181 0.89 18.35 3.45
CA SER A 181 1.71 17.27 2.90
C SER A 181 2.48 16.56 4.00
N TYR A 182 2.88 15.33 3.73
CA TYR A 182 3.76 14.55 4.60
C TYR A 182 4.72 13.73 3.75
N GLY A 183 5.88 13.42 4.31
CA GLY A 183 6.90 12.68 3.60
C GLY A 183 7.88 11.98 4.53
N GLY A 184 8.69 11.11 3.94
CA GLY A 184 9.69 10.36 4.67
C GLY A 184 10.27 9.18 3.92
N ILE A 185 10.99 8.36 4.64
CA ILE A 185 11.50 7.06 4.20
C ILE A 185 10.42 6.01 4.48
N THR A 186 10.15 5.15 3.51
CA THR A 186 9.06 4.16 3.59
C THR A 186 9.13 3.31 4.86
N THR A 187 10.28 2.72 5.16
CA THR A 187 10.44 1.86 6.35
C THR A 187 10.33 2.64 7.66
N ASP A 188 10.89 3.85 7.73
CA ASP A 188 10.81 4.68 8.92
C ASP A 188 9.37 5.10 9.21
N PHE A 189 8.64 5.49 8.15
CA PHE A 189 7.22 5.81 8.24
C PHE A 189 6.41 4.63 8.77
N TRP A 190 6.51 3.45 8.17
CA TRP A 190 5.74 2.29 8.58
C TRP A 190 6.13 1.76 9.97
N ASN A 191 7.41 1.85 10.34
CA ASN A 191 7.87 1.51 11.71
C ASN A 191 7.38 2.51 12.76
N SER A 192 7.01 3.73 12.37
CA SER A 192 6.45 4.73 13.28
C SER A 192 4.96 4.56 13.57
N CYS A 193 4.29 3.58 12.96
CA CYS A 193 2.88 3.28 13.19
C CYS A 193 2.69 2.72 14.61
N ASP A 194 1.92 3.44 15.45
CA ASP A 194 1.70 3.05 16.84
C ASP A 194 0.23 2.79 17.19
N ALA A 195 -0.70 3.08 16.28
CA ALA A 195 -2.11 2.80 16.47
C ALA A 195 -2.84 2.64 15.13
N ILE A 196 -3.76 1.68 15.06
CA ILE A 196 -4.64 1.42 13.91
C ILE A 196 -6.06 1.28 14.42
N CYS A 197 -7.00 1.97 13.78
CA CYS A 197 -8.41 1.88 14.14
C CYS A 197 -9.03 0.53 13.78
N GLY A 198 -10.11 0.20 14.48
CA GLY A 198 -10.80 -1.09 14.36
C GLY A 198 -11.60 -1.28 13.07
N PRO A 199 -12.18 -2.48 12.89
CA PRO A 199 -12.85 -2.87 11.65
C PRO A 199 -14.05 -2.00 11.27
N GLN A 200 -14.71 -1.37 12.24
CA GLN A 200 -15.82 -0.44 12.00
C GLN A 200 -15.41 0.83 11.25
N TYR A 201 -14.10 1.12 11.16
CA TYR A 201 -13.52 2.24 10.41
C TYR A 201 -12.80 1.79 9.16
N TRP A 202 -12.74 0.49 8.91
CA TRP A 202 -12.05 -0.06 7.75
C TRP A 202 -12.90 0.14 6.49
N THR A 203 -12.29 0.67 5.45
CA THR A 203 -12.95 0.91 4.16
C THR A 203 -12.07 0.42 3.04
N LEU A 204 -12.65 -0.37 2.13
CA LEU A 204 -12.03 -0.76 0.87
C LEU A 204 -12.35 0.30 -0.18
N TRP A 205 -11.32 0.96 -0.72
CA TRP A 205 -11.44 1.88 -1.84
C TRP A 205 -10.49 1.43 -2.97
N GLY A 206 -10.50 2.11 -4.09
CA GLY A 206 -9.72 1.67 -5.24
C GLY A 206 -9.01 2.79 -5.98
N THR A 207 -7.94 2.41 -6.68
CA THR A 207 -7.25 3.19 -7.70
C THR A 207 -7.62 2.60 -9.05
N PRO A 208 -8.45 3.27 -9.88
CA PRO A 208 -8.95 2.68 -11.14
C PRO A 208 -7.93 2.68 -12.27
N ASN A 209 -6.88 3.50 -12.17
CA ASN A 209 -5.97 3.85 -13.26
C ASN A 209 -4.49 3.59 -12.94
N CYS A 210 -4.18 2.48 -12.26
CA CYS A 210 -2.81 2.10 -11.99
C CYS A 210 -2.13 1.60 -13.28
N GLY A 211 -1.12 2.35 -13.76
CA GLY A 211 -0.36 2.02 -14.97
C GLY A 211 0.88 1.17 -14.71
N LYS A 212 1.19 0.23 -15.62
CA LYS A 212 2.41 -0.58 -15.61
C LYS A 212 2.73 -1.14 -17.00
N GLY A 213 3.99 -1.44 -17.24
CA GLY A 213 4.47 -2.12 -18.46
C GLY A 213 4.77 -1.19 -19.63
N GLN A 214 5.44 -1.76 -20.64
CA GLN A 214 5.73 -1.15 -21.94
C GLN A 214 5.37 -2.13 -23.07
N PRO A 215 4.33 -1.82 -23.87
CA PRO A 215 3.42 -0.67 -23.76
C PRO A 215 2.59 -0.68 -22.49
N MET A 216 2.25 0.50 -21.98
CA MET A 216 1.54 0.65 -20.70
C MET A 216 0.17 -0.05 -20.71
N GLN A 217 -0.14 -0.71 -19.62
CA GLN A 217 -1.44 -1.29 -19.31
C GLN A 217 -2.00 -0.64 -18.05
N VAL A 218 -3.27 -0.32 -18.05
CA VAL A 218 -3.99 0.31 -16.93
C VAL A 218 -4.87 -0.72 -16.23
N MET A 219 -4.84 -0.76 -14.90
CA MET A 219 -5.58 -1.73 -14.12
C MET A 219 -6.14 -1.11 -12.84
N GLY A 220 -7.36 -1.51 -12.48
CA GLY A 220 -7.93 -1.17 -11.20
C GLY A 220 -7.32 -2.01 -10.06
N THR A 221 -7.01 -1.37 -8.93
CA THR A 221 -6.48 -2.00 -7.73
C THR A 221 -7.26 -1.58 -6.50
N GLY A 222 -7.38 -2.45 -5.50
CA GLY A 222 -8.08 -2.15 -4.25
C GLY A 222 -7.12 -1.91 -3.08
N HIS A 223 -7.56 -1.10 -2.10
CA HIS A 223 -6.78 -0.78 -0.91
C HIS A 223 -7.69 -0.57 0.29
N GLY A 224 -7.74 -1.55 1.17
CA GLY A 224 -8.46 -1.45 2.41
C GLY A 224 -7.61 -0.84 3.52
N ALA A 225 -8.19 0.10 4.26
CA ALA A 225 -7.51 0.73 5.38
C ALA A 225 -8.48 1.27 6.42
N SER A 226 -8.05 1.24 7.67
CA SER A 226 -8.59 2.05 8.77
C SER A 226 -7.70 3.28 9.00
N PRO A 227 -8.18 4.35 9.64
CA PRO A 227 -7.33 5.41 10.15
C PRO A 227 -6.21 4.85 11.02
N ALA A 228 -5.01 5.38 10.85
CA ALA A 228 -3.83 4.95 11.59
C ALA A 228 -2.98 6.16 11.99
N ARG A 229 -2.23 6.04 13.09
CA ARG A 229 -1.34 7.07 13.58
C ARG A 229 0.12 6.66 13.36
N PHE A 230 0.88 7.64 12.89
CA PHE A 230 2.31 7.53 12.66
C PHE A 230 3.02 8.63 13.44
N ARG A 231 4.10 8.29 14.12
CA ARG A 231 4.83 9.21 14.99
C ARG A 231 5.97 9.90 14.26
N LYS A 232 6.22 11.17 14.63
CA LYS A 232 7.38 11.96 14.17
C LYS A 232 7.51 12.04 12.64
N VAL A 233 6.38 12.02 11.91
CA VAL A 233 6.35 12.18 10.47
C VAL A 233 6.59 13.64 10.12
N GLN A 234 7.44 13.90 9.12
CA GLN A 234 7.63 15.24 8.60
C GLN A 234 6.34 15.69 7.89
N VAL A 235 5.80 16.82 8.30
CA VAL A 235 4.61 17.42 7.70
C VAL A 235 4.95 18.81 7.16
N GLY A 236 4.27 19.22 6.10
CA GLY A 236 4.46 20.49 5.45
C GLY A 236 3.22 20.95 4.70
N VAL A 237 3.38 21.89 3.78
CA VAL A 237 2.33 22.35 2.86
C VAL A 237 2.72 21.94 1.46
N ALA A 238 1.85 21.23 0.75
CA ALA A 238 2.03 20.99 -0.67
C ALA A 238 1.92 22.32 -1.41
N TYR A 239 2.82 22.58 -2.36
CA TYR A 239 2.76 23.78 -3.17
C TYR A 239 1.38 23.91 -3.83
N PRO A 240 0.80 25.11 -3.87
CA PRO A 240 -0.38 25.36 -4.68
C PRO A 240 0.02 25.14 -6.15
N GLY A 241 -0.53 24.07 -6.76
CA GLY A 241 -0.48 23.89 -8.20
C GLY A 241 -1.47 24.83 -8.87
#